data_0d1b3f9e035238eb8ed50ee24b3e095c
#
_entry.id   0d1b3f9e035238eb8ed50ee24b3e095c
#
_cell.length_a   1.000
_cell.length_b   1.000
_cell.length_c   1.000
_cell.angle_alpha   90.00
_cell.angle_beta   90.00
_cell.angle_gamma   90.00
#
_symmetry.space_group_name_H-M   'P 1'
#
loop_
_entity.id
_entity.type
_entity.pdbx_description
1 polymer ?
#
loop_
_entity_poly.entity_id
_entity_poly.type
_entity_poly.pdbx_seq_one_letter_code
_entity_poly.pdbx_strand_id
1 'polypeptide(L)'
;MSISNSEDKKKIILNAAADIVKEEGVAKLTLEAVAKKAGLSKGGLLYHYSSKEALIIGMVQDWTYRYFKSIETIVENNTKSGVGNWTSAYIKASFSDLNLDKRLSSALLVAMFTNPSLLEEYKKEYDILLGKLMNDGVDPINVTIIRLAIDGMWFSEIFGLGSLDTNLKNNFINKLNNMIKEHSC
;
A
#
# COMPACT_ATOMS: atom_id res chain seq x y z
N MET A 1 -0.42 16.30 -25.90
CA MET A 1 0.11 14.95 -26.18
C MET A 1 1.41 14.57 -25.44
N SER A 2 2.19 15.49 -24.84
CA SER A 2 3.49 15.15 -24.19
C SER A 2 3.39 14.72 -22.72
N ILE A 3 2.38 15.15 -21.97
CA ILE A 3 2.24 14.86 -20.53
C ILE A 3 1.86 13.39 -20.29
N SER A 4 0.90 12.85 -21.03
CA SER A 4 0.49 11.43 -20.98
C SER A 4 1.68 10.48 -21.18
N ASN A 5 2.56 10.77 -22.12
CA ASN A 5 3.73 9.93 -22.43
C ASN A 5 4.79 9.91 -21.29
N SER A 6 4.90 10.96 -20.49
CA SER A 6 5.87 11.02 -19.37
C SER A 6 5.37 10.23 -18.14
N GLU A 7 4.08 10.35 -17.81
CA GLU A 7 3.47 9.58 -16.70
C GLU A 7 3.42 8.09 -17.01
N ASP A 8 3.07 7.71 -18.25
CA ASP A 8 3.09 6.33 -18.69
C ASP A 8 4.49 5.71 -18.57
N LYS A 9 5.54 6.46 -18.93
CA LYS A 9 6.93 6.01 -18.80
C LYS A 9 7.35 5.83 -17.34
N LYS A 10 6.97 6.74 -16.44
CA LYS A 10 7.22 6.58 -15.01
C LYS A 10 6.59 5.29 -14.49
N LYS A 11 5.34 5.04 -14.84
CA LYS A 11 4.63 3.82 -14.45
C LYS A 11 5.29 2.55 -14.98
N ILE A 12 5.75 2.55 -16.22
CA ILE A 12 6.49 1.43 -16.82
C ILE A 12 7.80 1.17 -16.05
N ILE A 13 8.54 2.24 -15.71
CA ILE A 13 9.80 2.14 -14.94
C ILE A 13 9.52 1.56 -13.55
N LEU A 14 8.51 2.07 -12.83
CA LEU A 14 8.17 1.61 -11.48
C LEU A 14 7.72 0.14 -11.47
N ASN A 15 6.92 -0.27 -12.46
CA ASN A 15 6.51 -1.66 -12.60
C ASN A 15 7.72 -2.57 -12.89
N ALA A 16 8.60 -2.19 -13.79
CA ALA A 16 9.82 -2.96 -14.08
C ALA A 16 10.73 -3.08 -12.84
N ALA A 17 10.84 -2.01 -12.05
CA ALA A 17 11.59 -2.02 -10.80
C ALA A 17 10.96 -2.96 -9.76
N ALA A 18 9.63 -2.89 -9.60
CA ALA A 18 8.88 -3.77 -8.71
C ALA A 18 9.05 -5.24 -9.08
N ASP A 19 8.99 -5.58 -10.37
CA ASP A 19 9.17 -6.95 -10.85
C ASP A 19 10.58 -7.47 -10.58
N ILE A 20 11.62 -6.65 -10.74
CA ILE A 20 13.01 -7.05 -10.38
C ILE A 20 13.11 -7.35 -8.88
N VAL A 21 12.52 -6.49 -8.04
CA VAL A 21 12.56 -6.71 -6.57
C VAL A 21 11.82 -7.99 -6.19
N LYS A 22 10.68 -8.28 -6.80
CA LYS A 22 9.90 -9.51 -6.56
C LYS A 22 10.65 -10.76 -7.00
N GLU A 23 11.20 -10.77 -8.22
CA GLU A 23 11.81 -11.93 -8.84
C GLU A 23 13.22 -12.22 -8.27
N GLU A 24 14.03 -11.16 -8.11
CA GLU A 24 15.47 -11.28 -7.85
C GLU A 24 15.93 -10.66 -6.52
N GLY A 25 15.04 -9.86 -5.86
CA GLY A 25 15.32 -9.14 -4.62
C GLY A 25 15.95 -7.77 -4.85
N VAL A 26 15.90 -6.92 -3.80
CA VAL A 26 16.34 -5.50 -3.85
C VAL A 26 17.84 -5.33 -4.18
N ALA A 27 18.67 -6.32 -3.89
CA ALA A 27 20.09 -6.28 -4.22
C ALA A 27 20.35 -6.24 -5.74
N LYS A 28 19.44 -6.79 -6.54
CA LYS A 28 19.51 -6.80 -8.01
C LYS A 28 18.89 -5.56 -8.66
N LEU A 29 18.25 -4.71 -7.89
CA LEU A 29 17.70 -3.45 -8.39
C LEU A 29 18.83 -2.49 -8.77
N THR A 30 19.07 -2.34 -10.07
CA THR A 30 20.02 -1.37 -10.66
C THR A 30 19.31 -0.58 -11.76
N LEU A 31 19.76 0.64 -12.02
CA LEU A 31 19.16 1.46 -13.08
C LEU A 31 19.29 0.80 -14.46
N GLU A 32 20.40 0.10 -14.71
CA GLU A 32 20.61 -0.68 -15.95
C GLU A 32 19.60 -1.82 -16.11
N ALA A 33 19.40 -2.62 -15.03
CA ALA A 33 18.45 -3.72 -15.05
C ALA A 33 17.02 -3.23 -15.28
N VAL A 34 16.65 -2.13 -14.61
CA VAL A 34 15.32 -1.51 -14.77
C VAL A 34 15.15 -0.94 -16.17
N ALA A 35 16.12 -0.21 -16.71
CA ALA A 35 16.05 0.33 -18.07
C ALA A 35 15.85 -0.78 -19.09
N LYS A 36 16.63 -1.87 -18.98
CA LYS A 36 16.52 -3.05 -19.85
C LYS A 36 15.13 -3.70 -19.74
N LYS A 37 14.62 -3.93 -18.51
CA LYS A 37 13.30 -4.55 -18.29
C LYS A 37 12.15 -3.64 -18.75
N ALA A 38 12.30 -2.32 -18.61
CA ALA A 38 11.33 -1.32 -19.04
C ALA A 38 11.37 -1.05 -20.56
N GLY A 39 12.33 -1.60 -21.31
CA GLY A 39 12.50 -1.32 -22.73
C GLY A 39 12.95 0.11 -23.04
N LEU A 40 13.68 0.74 -22.11
CA LEU A 40 14.15 2.13 -22.23
C LEU A 40 15.68 2.18 -22.33
N SER A 41 16.19 3.26 -22.94
CA SER A 41 17.61 3.58 -22.83
C SER A 41 17.94 4.01 -21.40
N LYS A 42 19.22 3.84 -20.97
CA LYS A 42 19.68 4.33 -19.66
C LYS A 42 19.44 5.84 -19.51
N GLY A 43 19.68 6.65 -20.54
CA GLY A 43 19.40 8.08 -20.54
C GLY A 43 17.92 8.40 -20.39
N GLY A 44 17.04 7.61 -21.04
CA GLY A 44 15.60 7.74 -20.92
C GLY A 44 15.10 7.45 -19.49
N LEU A 45 15.70 6.47 -18.80
CA LEU A 45 15.38 6.21 -17.38
C LEU A 45 15.93 7.32 -16.49
N LEU A 46 17.20 7.74 -16.69
CA LEU A 46 17.84 8.80 -15.88
C LEU A 46 17.11 10.14 -15.94
N TYR A 47 16.41 10.42 -17.03
CA TYR A 47 15.55 11.59 -17.16
C TYR A 47 14.40 11.58 -16.13
N HIS A 48 13.88 10.40 -15.77
CA HIS A 48 12.80 10.25 -14.79
C HIS A 48 13.32 10.02 -13.37
N TYR A 49 14.38 9.22 -13.23
CA TYR A 49 14.98 8.86 -11.94
C TYR A 49 16.49 8.94 -12.04
N SER A 50 17.08 10.00 -11.47
CA SER A 50 18.50 10.34 -11.58
C SER A 50 19.43 9.38 -10.84
N SER A 51 18.90 8.62 -9.87
CA SER A 51 19.67 7.67 -9.07
C SER A 51 18.80 6.47 -8.66
N LYS A 52 19.44 5.42 -8.11
CA LYS A 52 18.75 4.28 -7.51
C LYS A 52 17.90 4.72 -6.32
N GLU A 53 18.40 5.66 -5.52
CA GLU A 53 17.68 6.23 -4.38
C GLU A 53 16.42 6.98 -4.85
N ALA A 54 16.52 7.81 -5.89
CA ALA A 54 15.39 8.51 -6.48
C ALA A 54 14.33 7.52 -7.02
N LEU A 55 14.77 6.40 -7.61
CA LEU A 55 13.87 5.35 -8.06
C LEU A 55 13.16 4.67 -6.89
N ILE A 56 13.87 4.32 -5.81
CA ILE A 56 13.29 3.71 -4.61
C ILE A 56 12.29 4.67 -3.95
N ILE A 57 12.61 5.96 -3.86
CA ILE A 57 11.69 6.98 -3.38
C ILE A 57 10.41 6.98 -4.21
N GLY A 58 10.54 7.00 -5.55
CA GLY A 58 9.40 6.93 -6.44
C GLY A 58 8.56 5.66 -6.29
N MET A 59 9.20 4.51 -6.03
CA MET A 59 8.49 3.24 -5.76
C MET A 59 7.68 3.32 -4.46
N VAL A 60 8.24 3.88 -3.38
CA VAL A 60 7.52 4.05 -2.10
C VAL A 60 6.35 5.01 -2.25
N GLN A 61 6.56 6.15 -2.91
CA GLN A 61 5.51 7.13 -3.15
C GLN A 61 4.35 6.56 -3.99
N ASP A 62 4.65 5.83 -5.06
CA ASP A 62 3.65 5.18 -5.90
C ASP A 62 2.89 4.08 -5.13
N TRP A 63 3.58 3.30 -4.30
CA TRP A 63 2.95 2.29 -3.44
C TRP A 63 2.01 2.93 -2.40
N THR A 64 2.48 3.97 -1.69
CA THR A 64 1.68 4.73 -0.72
C THR A 64 0.44 5.32 -1.40
N TYR A 65 0.61 6.03 -2.52
CA TYR A 65 -0.49 6.61 -3.27
C TYR A 65 -1.52 5.56 -3.68
N ARG A 66 -1.10 4.43 -4.25
CA ARG A 66 -2.01 3.37 -4.69
C ARG A 66 -2.77 2.73 -3.53
N TYR A 67 -2.12 2.56 -2.39
CA TYR A 67 -2.79 2.00 -1.21
C TYR A 67 -3.92 2.92 -0.73
N PHE A 68 -3.64 4.18 -0.45
CA PHE A 68 -4.68 5.10 0.03
C PHE A 68 -5.74 5.37 -1.02
N LYS A 69 -5.37 5.48 -2.29
CA LYS A 69 -6.32 5.65 -3.40
C LYS A 69 -7.23 4.43 -3.58
N SER A 70 -6.75 3.23 -3.29
CA SER A 70 -7.58 2.02 -3.34
C SER A 70 -8.71 2.06 -2.31
N ILE A 71 -8.45 2.56 -1.11
CA ILE A 71 -9.46 2.75 -0.05
C ILE A 71 -10.52 3.75 -0.52
N GLU A 72 -10.09 4.92 -1.02
CA GLU A 72 -11.00 5.94 -1.56
C GLU A 72 -11.88 5.38 -2.68
N THR A 73 -11.28 4.66 -3.62
CA THR A 73 -12.00 4.05 -4.75
C THR A 73 -13.05 3.05 -4.27
N ILE A 74 -12.77 2.27 -3.23
CA ILE A 74 -13.75 1.35 -2.64
C ILE A 74 -14.92 2.14 -2.03
N VAL A 75 -14.63 3.24 -1.31
CA VAL A 75 -15.65 4.11 -0.73
C VAL A 75 -16.52 4.74 -1.81
N GLU A 76 -15.91 5.31 -2.86
CA GLU A 76 -16.59 5.95 -3.98
C GLU A 76 -17.52 4.99 -4.75
N ASN A 77 -17.09 3.72 -4.91
CA ASN A 77 -17.87 2.69 -5.60
C ASN A 77 -18.94 2.04 -4.72
N ASN A 78 -18.97 2.32 -3.42
CA ASN A 78 -19.98 1.78 -2.53
C ASN A 78 -21.27 2.61 -2.61
N THR A 79 -22.25 2.11 -3.37
CA THR A 79 -23.56 2.76 -3.54
C THR A 79 -24.41 2.81 -2.27
N LYS A 80 -24.04 2.04 -1.23
CA LYS A 80 -24.69 2.05 0.08
C LYS A 80 -23.81 2.86 1.04
N SER A 81 -23.90 4.19 0.96
CA SER A 81 -23.31 5.05 1.99
C SER A 81 -24.00 4.79 3.33
N GLY A 82 -23.25 4.50 4.36
CA GLY A 82 -23.76 4.21 5.71
C GLY A 82 -22.64 4.14 6.73
N VAL A 83 -23.00 3.88 7.97
CA VAL A 83 -22.05 3.69 9.06
C VAL A 83 -21.02 2.62 8.68
N GLY A 84 -19.74 2.93 8.90
CA GLY A 84 -18.63 2.00 8.68
C GLY A 84 -18.17 1.86 7.23
N ASN A 85 -18.53 2.79 6.35
CA ASN A 85 -18.13 2.74 4.94
C ASN A 85 -16.60 2.84 4.76
N TRP A 86 -15.95 3.77 5.45
CA TRP A 86 -14.50 3.93 5.44
C TRP A 86 -13.79 2.76 6.12
N THR A 87 -14.30 2.32 7.27
CA THR A 87 -13.76 1.19 8.03
C THR A 87 -13.83 -0.11 7.21
N SER A 88 -14.96 -0.37 6.55
CA SER A 88 -15.12 -1.52 5.66
C SER A 88 -14.19 -1.45 4.44
N ALA A 89 -14.03 -0.26 3.83
CA ALA A 89 -13.13 -0.05 2.72
C ALA A 89 -11.66 -0.27 3.13
N TYR A 90 -11.26 0.21 4.31
CA TYR A 90 -9.95 -0.02 4.88
C TYR A 90 -9.65 -1.52 5.08
N ILE A 91 -10.57 -2.27 5.69
CA ILE A 91 -10.46 -3.73 5.81
C ILE A 91 -10.23 -4.34 4.43
N LYS A 92 -11.11 -4.05 3.47
CA LYS A 92 -11.07 -4.65 2.13
C LYS A 92 -9.80 -4.32 1.37
N ALA A 93 -9.35 -3.07 1.39
CA ALA A 93 -8.11 -2.63 0.73
C ALA A 93 -6.89 -3.32 1.34
N SER A 94 -6.79 -3.34 2.67
CA SER A 94 -5.65 -3.93 3.38
C SER A 94 -5.51 -5.43 3.10
N PHE A 95 -6.63 -6.16 2.98
CA PHE A 95 -6.57 -7.58 2.62
C PHE A 95 -6.28 -7.83 1.13
N SER A 96 -6.67 -6.91 0.25
CA SER A 96 -6.32 -6.98 -1.17
C SER A 96 -4.83 -6.68 -1.38
N ASP A 97 -4.27 -5.76 -0.60
CA ASP A 97 -2.86 -5.37 -0.64
C ASP A 97 -1.92 -6.45 -0.06
N LEU A 98 -2.42 -7.30 0.85
CA LEU A 98 -1.69 -8.48 1.35
C LEU A 98 -1.37 -9.53 0.28
N ASN A 99 -1.97 -9.45 -0.91
CA ASN A 99 -1.57 -10.24 -2.08
C ASN A 99 -0.33 -9.66 -2.78
N LEU A 100 0.20 -8.51 -2.31
CA LEU A 100 1.49 -8.00 -2.78
C LEU A 100 2.62 -8.96 -2.39
N ASP A 101 3.62 -9.00 -3.25
CA ASP A 101 4.82 -9.79 -3.00
C ASP A 101 5.53 -9.32 -1.72
N LYS A 102 5.73 -10.24 -0.77
CA LYS A 102 6.34 -9.95 0.54
C LYS A 102 7.74 -9.33 0.40
N ARG A 103 8.51 -9.70 -0.63
CA ARG A 103 9.85 -9.13 -0.88
C ARG A 103 9.77 -7.66 -1.25
N LEU A 104 8.82 -7.31 -2.11
CA LEU A 104 8.60 -5.91 -2.50
C LEU A 104 8.13 -5.10 -1.29
N SER A 105 7.12 -5.56 -0.57
CA SER A 105 6.56 -4.85 0.58
C SER A 105 7.59 -4.61 1.69
N SER A 106 8.39 -5.63 2.03
CA SER A 106 9.46 -5.48 3.03
C SER A 106 10.56 -4.51 2.58
N ALA A 107 10.95 -4.54 1.30
CA ALA A 107 11.94 -3.61 0.76
C ALA A 107 11.45 -2.15 0.79
N LEU A 108 10.18 -1.91 0.44
CA LEU A 108 9.58 -0.58 0.46
C LEU A 108 9.42 -0.06 1.90
N LEU A 109 9.03 -0.91 2.85
CA LEU A 109 8.97 -0.55 4.27
C LEU A 109 10.33 -0.15 4.81
N VAL A 110 11.38 -0.93 4.56
CA VAL A 110 12.74 -0.59 4.98
C VAL A 110 13.15 0.77 4.39
N ALA A 111 12.89 1.01 3.10
CA ALA A 111 13.18 2.28 2.46
C ALA A 111 12.41 3.44 3.10
N MET A 112 11.15 3.25 3.44
CA MET A 112 10.32 4.26 4.11
C MET A 112 10.85 4.57 5.52
N PHE A 113 11.17 3.55 6.33
CA PHE A 113 11.67 3.77 7.69
C PHE A 113 13.09 4.35 7.74
N THR A 114 13.91 4.14 6.72
CA THR A 114 15.25 4.73 6.63
C THR A 114 15.27 6.12 6.02
N ASN A 115 14.14 6.60 5.48
CA ASN A 115 13.99 7.93 4.89
C ASN A 115 12.90 8.73 5.62
N PRO A 116 13.28 9.68 6.51
CA PRO A 116 12.33 10.45 7.31
C PRO A 116 11.26 11.19 6.49
N SER A 117 11.60 11.69 5.29
CA SER A 117 10.63 12.43 4.46
C SER A 117 9.54 11.51 3.92
N LEU A 118 9.88 10.29 3.51
CA LEU A 118 8.90 9.30 3.06
C LEU A 118 7.99 8.85 4.21
N LEU A 119 8.55 8.68 5.40
CA LEU A 119 7.77 8.35 6.58
C LEU A 119 6.78 9.47 6.93
N GLU A 120 7.20 10.74 6.83
CA GLU A 120 6.32 11.89 7.05
C GLU A 120 5.20 12.00 6.00
N GLU A 121 5.47 11.71 4.72
CA GLU A 121 4.43 11.63 3.68
C GLU A 121 3.42 10.54 4.00
N TYR A 122 3.88 9.35 4.38
CA TYR A 122 3.00 8.23 4.76
C TYR A 122 2.15 8.56 5.98
N LYS A 123 2.74 9.17 7.02
CA LYS A 123 2.02 9.60 8.23
C LYS A 123 0.90 10.57 7.91
N LYS A 124 1.13 11.56 7.04
CA LYS A 124 0.10 12.53 6.65
C LYS A 124 -1.12 11.83 6.02
N GLU A 125 -0.88 10.92 5.07
CA GLU A 125 -1.96 10.16 4.45
C GLU A 125 -2.68 9.27 5.47
N TYR A 126 -1.92 8.65 6.37
CA TYR A 126 -2.46 7.81 7.43
C TYR A 126 -3.31 8.59 8.43
N ASP A 127 -2.90 9.81 8.82
CA ASP A 127 -3.64 10.70 9.71
C ASP A 127 -4.97 11.17 9.06
N ILE A 128 -4.95 11.46 7.76
CA ILE A 128 -6.18 11.76 6.99
C ILE A 128 -7.13 10.56 7.02
N LEU A 129 -6.62 9.37 6.74
CA LEU A 129 -7.41 8.14 6.81
C LEU A 129 -7.97 7.92 8.22
N LEU A 130 -7.14 8.06 9.26
CA LEU A 130 -7.55 7.91 10.65
C LEU A 130 -8.70 8.87 11.01
N GLY A 131 -8.61 10.12 10.57
CA GLY A 131 -9.70 11.09 10.73
C GLY A 131 -11.01 10.62 10.09
N LYS A 132 -10.95 10.04 8.87
CA LYS A 132 -12.10 9.46 8.17
C LYS A 132 -12.68 8.25 8.91
N LEU A 133 -11.82 7.34 9.40
CA LEU A 133 -12.24 6.16 10.16
C LEU A 133 -12.93 6.53 11.48
N MET A 134 -12.36 7.48 12.23
CA MET A 134 -12.91 7.91 13.52
C MET A 134 -14.24 8.67 13.39
N ASN A 135 -14.56 9.22 12.22
CA ASN A 135 -15.81 9.91 11.93
C ASN A 135 -16.78 9.07 11.07
N ASP A 136 -16.58 7.76 11.00
CA ASP A 136 -17.34 6.83 10.15
C ASP A 136 -18.62 6.27 10.82
N GLY A 137 -18.96 6.77 12.01
CA GLY A 137 -20.14 6.34 12.77
C GLY A 137 -20.02 5.00 13.48
N VAL A 138 -18.86 4.34 13.40
CA VAL A 138 -18.53 3.10 14.16
C VAL A 138 -17.99 3.53 15.53
N ASP A 139 -18.23 2.70 16.55
CA ASP A 139 -17.63 2.92 17.87
C ASP A 139 -16.09 3.12 17.77
N PRO A 140 -15.54 4.20 18.34
CA PRO A 140 -14.11 4.52 18.22
C PRO A 140 -13.18 3.42 18.76
N ILE A 141 -13.63 2.64 19.75
CA ILE A 141 -12.86 1.52 20.29
C ILE A 141 -12.83 0.38 19.28
N ASN A 142 -13.98 0.05 18.64
CA ASN A 142 -14.04 -0.94 17.57
C ASN A 142 -13.16 -0.53 16.37
N VAL A 143 -13.22 0.74 15.95
CA VAL A 143 -12.33 1.28 14.89
C VAL A 143 -10.86 1.09 15.28
N THR A 144 -10.50 1.41 16.53
CA THR A 144 -9.13 1.28 17.01
C THR A 144 -8.67 -0.19 17.04
N ILE A 145 -9.51 -1.11 17.50
CA ILE A 145 -9.20 -2.56 17.51
C ILE A 145 -9.04 -3.06 16.08
N ILE A 146 -9.96 -2.73 15.16
CA ILE A 146 -9.91 -3.12 13.77
C ILE A 146 -8.59 -2.64 13.13
N ARG A 147 -8.23 -1.37 13.31
CA ARG A 147 -7.01 -0.78 12.79
C ARG A 147 -5.77 -1.50 13.30
N LEU A 148 -5.62 -1.63 14.63
CA LEU A 148 -4.46 -2.28 15.23
C LEU A 148 -4.36 -3.76 14.85
N ALA A 149 -5.49 -4.46 14.71
CA ALA A 149 -5.52 -5.84 14.27
C ALA A 149 -5.05 -5.99 12.80
N ILE A 150 -5.45 -5.07 11.92
CA ILE A 150 -5.02 -5.05 10.51
C ILE A 150 -3.53 -4.70 10.42
N ASP A 151 -3.08 -3.65 11.12
CA ASP A 151 -1.68 -3.22 11.12
C ASP A 151 -0.77 -4.36 11.64
N GLY A 152 -1.18 -5.03 12.73
CA GLY A 152 -0.45 -6.18 13.30
C GLY A 152 -0.43 -7.39 12.36
N MET A 153 -1.55 -7.70 11.70
CA MET A 153 -1.62 -8.76 10.72
C MET A 153 -0.71 -8.46 9.51
N TRP A 154 -0.72 -7.22 9.02
CA TRP A 154 0.13 -6.77 7.93
C TRP A 154 1.61 -6.93 8.26
N PHE A 155 2.00 -6.50 9.46
CA PHE A 155 3.35 -6.70 10.00
C PHE A 155 3.71 -8.19 10.06
N SER A 156 2.83 -9.03 10.61
CA SER A 156 3.04 -10.48 10.72
C SER A 156 3.22 -11.14 9.35
N GLU A 157 2.42 -10.77 8.36
CA GLU A 157 2.51 -11.31 7.00
C GLU A 157 3.82 -10.91 6.30
N ILE A 158 4.25 -9.65 6.41
CA ILE A 158 5.47 -9.16 5.77
C ILE A 158 6.71 -9.83 6.35
N PHE A 159 6.76 -9.99 7.67
CA PHE A 159 7.92 -10.58 8.36
C PHE A 159 7.84 -12.11 8.51
N GLY A 160 6.75 -12.74 8.06
CA GLY A 160 6.54 -14.19 8.19
C GLY A 160 6.34 -14.65 9.63
N LEU A 161 5.80 -13.78 10.49
CA LEU A 161 5.57 -14.03 11.91
C LEU A 161 4.14 -14.55 12.14
N GLY A 162 3.95 -15.87 12.01
CA GLY A 162 2.65 -16.48 12.30
C GLY A 162 1.56 -16.12 11.29
N SER A 163 1.90 -16.18 10.00
CA SER A 163 0.94 -15.95 8.90
C SER A 163 -0.33 -16.79 9.07
N LEU A 164 -1.48 -16.15 8.84
CA LEU A 164 -2.77 -16.80 8.95
C LEU A 164 -3.00 -17.72 7.75
N ASP A 165 -3.54 -18.94 8.01
CA ASP A 165 -4.08 -19.76 6.93
C ASP A 165 -5.35 -19.13 6.33
N THR A 166 -5.78 -19.64 5.18
CA THR A 166 -6.91 -19.08 4.43
C THR A 166 -8.21 -19.05 5.24
N ASN A 167 -8.49 -20.11 6.02
CA ASN A 167 -9.71 -20.21 6.81
C ASN A 167 -9.70 -19.21 7.96
N LEU A 168 -8.59 -19.15 8.70
CA LEU A 168 -8.42 -18.22 9.81
C LEU A 168 -8.45 -16.75 9.32
N LYS A 169 -7.84 -16.48 8.17
CA LYS A 169 -7.89 -15.17 7.52
C LYS A 169 -9.31 -14.75 7.17
N ASN A 170 -10.10 -15.63 6.57
CA ASN A 170 -11.50 -15.35 6.26
C ASN A 170 -12.35 -15.11 7.52
N ASN A 171 -12.17 -15.94 8.55
CA ASN A 171 -12.86 -15.77 9.82
C ASN A 171 -12.45 -14.45 10.51
N PHE A 172 -11.19 -14.07 10.43
CA PHE A 172 -10.69 -12.81 10.94
C PHE A 172 -11.34 -11.62 10.25
N ILE A 173 -11.38 -11.60 8.89
CA ILE A 173 -12.09 -10.57 8.10
C ILE A 173 -13.56 -10.48 8.53
N ASN A 174 -14.25 -11.63 8.64
CA ASN A 174 -15.65 -11.68 9.04
C ASN A 174 -15.85 -11.10 10.46
N LYS A 175 -14.95 -11.41 11.39
CA LYS A 175 -15.01 -10.86 12.76
C LYS A 175 -14.84 -9.34 12.74
N LEU A 176 -13.86 -8.81 12.02
CA LEU A 176 -13.66 -7.36 11.89
C LEU A 176 -14.89 -6.66 11.27
N ASN A 177 -15.48 -7.24 10.22
CA ASN A 177 -16.69 -6.68 9.60
C ASN A 177 -17.92 -6.74 10.53
N ASN A 178 -18.01 -7.71 11.43
CA ASN A 178 -19.08 -7.77 12.42
C ASN A 178 -18.92 -6.68 13.49
N MET A 179 -17.70 -6.35 13.90
CA MET A 179 -17.43 -5.25 14.83
C MET A 179 -17.89 -3.89 14.33
N ILE A 180 -17.95 -3.67 13.00
CA ILE A 180 -18.51 -2.44 12.40
C ILE A 180 -20.00 -2.30 12.75
N LYS A 181 -20.73 -3.44 12.90
CA LYS A 181 -22.18 -3.48 13.14
C LYS A 181 -22.53 -3.49 14.61
N GLU A 182 -21.57 -3.76 15.48
CA GLU A 182 -21.77 -3.71 16.93
C GLU A 182 -21.91 -2.24 17.34
N HIS A 183 -23.16 -1.77 17.48
CA HIS A 183 -23.43 -0.44 17.99
C HIS A 183 -23.10 -0.40 19.47
N SER A 184 -22.41 0.65 19.91
CA SER A 184 -22.33 0.97 21.33
C SER A 184 -23.75 1.31 21.82
N CYS A 185 -24.22 0.58 22.81
CA CYS A 185 -25.43 0.93 23.56
C CYS A 185 -25.23 2.24 24.32
#